data_3eaa40a3e8eb5736f1a0992e32d3368f
#
_entry.id   3eaa40a3e8eb5736f1a0992e32d3368f
#
_cell.length_a   1.000
_cell.length_b   1.000
_cell.length_c   1.000
_cell.angle_alpha   90.00
_cell.angle_beta   90.00
_cell.angle_gamma   90.00
#
_symmetry.space_group_name_H-M   'P 1'
#
loop_
_entity.id
_entity.type
_entity.pdbx_description
1 polymer ?
#
loop_
_entity_poly.entity_id
_entity_poly.type
_entity_poly.pdbx_seq_one_letter_code
_entity_poly.pdbx_strand_id
1 'polypeptide(L)'
;IADRFLKWFRNAEYTATEKVFDIGRTTLQALAKYELKLNKASECGEDNEYSNGNGSLMRILPIAYYCFYKNLENKDILEIVSRVSSITHKHSLGILGCYIYVQFAIELLKGKSRKNAYENIKKLDYTDFTEEIVNKYERILKKDISKYKLEEIKSTGYVVDTLEATLWIFMNTKTYNEAIIG
;
A
#
# COMPACT_ATOMS: atom_id res chain seq x y z
N ILE A 1 -1.24 -16.38 -2.81
CA ILE A 1 -0.39 -15.19 -3.11
C ILE A 1 1.06 -15.50 -2.74
N ALA A 2 1.36 -15.89 -1.50
CA ALA A 2 2.73 -16.12 -1.03
C ALA A 2 3.49 -17.16 -1.87
N ASP A 3 2.85 -18.27 -2.27
CA ASP A 3 3.45 -19.25 -3.16
C ASP A 3 3.89 -18.66 -4.51
N ARG A 4 3.11 -17.72 -5.06
CA ARG A 4 3.48 -17.01 -6.29
C ARG A 4 4.66 -16.08 -6.06
N PHE A 5 4.79 -15.47 -4.89
CA PHE A 5 5.97 -14.69 -4.54
C PHE A 5 7.23 -15.57 -4.43
N LEU A 6 7.11 -16.78 -3.87
CA LEU A 6 8.22 -17.74 -3.89
C LEU A 6 8.61 -18.16 -5.30
N LYS A 7 7.66 -18.46 -6.15
CA LYS A 7 7.92 -18.82 -7.56
C LYS A 7 8.61 -17.68 -8.30
N TRP A 8 8.13 -16.45 -8.11
CA TRP A 8 8.82 -15.27 -8.62
C TRP A 8 10.27 -15.21 -8.11
N PHE A 9 10.47 -15.33 -6.81
CA PHE A 9 11.79 -15.18 -6.20
C PHE A 9 12.77 -16.30 -6.59
N ARG A 10 12.31 -17.55 -6.63
CA ARG A 10 13.16 -18.72 -6.88
C ARG A 10 13.34 -19.04 -8.36
N ASN A 11 12.28 -18.88 -9.13
CA ASN A 11 12.23 -19.34 -10.51
C ASN A 11 12.14 -18.18 -11.50
N ALA A 12 12.15 -16.93 -11.05
CA ALA A 12 11.91 -15.74 -11.87
C ALA A 12 10.57 -15.78 -12.64
N GLU A 13 9.59 -16.60 -12.19
CA GLU A 13 8.27 -16.62 -12.80
C GLU A 13 7.63 -15.22 -12.73
N TYR A 14 6.85 -14.86 -13.71
CA TYR A 14 6.18 -13.55 -13.85
C TYR A 14 7.12 -12.35 -14.06
N THR A 15 8.39 -12.57 -14.36
CA THR A 15 9.34 -11.50 -14.73
C THR A 15 9.42 -11.35 -16.25
N ALA A 16 9.63 -10.12 -16.71
CA ALA A 16 9.76 -9.85 -18.15
C ALA A 16 11.10 -10.33 -18.76
N THR A 17 12.12 -10.52 -17.91
CA THR A 17 13.51 -10.80 -18.33
C THR A 17 14.03 -12.12 -17.81
N GLU A 18 13.17 -12.97 -17.27
CA GLU A 18 13.53 -14.25 -16.64
C GLU A 18 14.58 -14.12 -15.52
N LYS A 19 14.64 -12.93 -14.92
CA LYS A 19 15.56 -12.61 -13.81
C LYS A 19 14.83 -11.80 -12.74
N VAL A 20 15.13 -12.14 -11.48
CA VAL A 20 14.74 -11.33 -10.33
C VAL A 20 15.86 -10.33 -10.08
N PHE A 21 15.48 -9.06 -9.90
CA PHE A 21 16.37 -7.99 -9.48
C PHE A 21 15.67 -7.12 -8.42
N ASP A 22 16.47 -6.41 -7.64
CA ASP A 22 16.00 -5.40 -6.68
C ASP A 22 14.93 -5.91 -5.71
N ILE A 23 15.23 -6.99 -4.99
CA ILE A 23 14.39 -7.44 -3.88
C ILE A 23 14.75 -6.71 -2.59
N GLY A 24 13.79 -6.01 -2.00
CA GLY A 24 13.98 -5.34 -0.71
C GLY A 24 14.23 -6.32 0.44
N ARG A 25 15.09 -5.90 1.40
CA ARG A 25 15.47 -6.72 2.56
C ARG A 25 14.27 -7.31 3.31
N THR A 26 13.26 -6.49 3.64
CA THR A 26 12.05 -6.92 4.36
C THR A 26 11.30 -8.01 3.60
N THR A 27 11.18 -7.86 2.27
CA THR A 27 10.54 -8.88 1.41
C THR A 27 11.35 -10.17 1.40
N LEU A 28 12.68 -10.10 1.24
CA LEU A 28 13.55 -11.27 1.23
C LEU A 28 13.45 -12.06 2.55
N GLN A 29 13.51 -11.38 3.68
CA GLN A 29 13.40 -12.00 5.00
C GLN A 29 12.05 -12.69 5.20
N ALA A 30 10.95 -12.05 4.79
CA ALA A 30 9.62 -12.63 4.89
C ALA A 30 9.45 -13.87 4.01
N LEU A 31 9.96 -13.84 2.77
CA LEU A 31 9.91 -14.99 1.87
C LEU A 31 10.76 -16.16 2.40
N ALA A 32 11.91 -15.89 3.00
CA ALA A 32 12.72 -16.93 3.65
C ALA A 32 11.97 -17.59 4.82
N LYS A 33 11.30 -16.80 5.67
CA LYS A 33 10.45 -17.35 6.76
C LYS A 33 9.32 -18.23 6.21
N TYR A 34 8.67 -17.79 5.14
CA TYR A 34 7.59 -18.55 4.51
C TYR A 34 8.09 -19.85 3.89
N GLU A 35 9.19 -19.81 3.16
CA GLU A 35 9.81 -20.99 2.52
C GLU A 35 10.23 -22.04 3.52
N LEU A 36 10.81 -21.61 4.65
CA LEU A 36 11.20 -22.49 5.76
C LEU A 36 10.00 -22.97 6.60
N LYS A 37 8.78 -22.59 6.24
CA LYS A 37 7.53 -22.91 6.96
C LYS A 37 7.56 -22.53 8.45
N LEU A 38 8.27 -21.48 8.79
CA LEU A 38 8.37 -20.97 10.18
C LEU A 38 7.07 -20.32 10.63
N ASN A 39 6.35 -19.69 9.68
CA ASN A 39 5.12 -18.94 9.96
C ASN A 39 4.08 -19.17 8.86
N LYS A 40 2.80 -18.90 9.17
CA LYS A 40 1.78 -18.76 8.12
C LYS A 40 2.11 -17.56 7.23
N ALA A 41 1.64 -17.59 5.98
CA ALA A 41 1.95 -16.54 5.01
C ALA A 41 1.70 -15.10 5.52
N SER A 42 0.56 -14.89 6.18
CA SER A 42 0.18 -13.58 6.75
C SER A 42 0.91 -13.21 8.05
N GLU A 43 1.88 -14.00 8.47
CA GLU A 43 2.67 -13.79 9.70
C GLU A 43 4.17 -13.70 9.41
N CYS A 44 4.56 -13.76 8.12
CA CYS A 44 5.96 -13.76 7.73
C CYS A 44 6.59 -12.36 7.70
N GLY A 45 5.77 -11.33 7.50
CA GLY A 45 6.22 -9.94 7.45
C GLY A 45 6.79 -9.48 8.79
N GLU A 46 7.80 -8.61 8.71
CA GLU A 46 8.36 -7.94 9.87
C GLU A 46 7.34 -6.97 10.48
N ASP A 47 7.28 -6.97 11.82
CA ASP A 47 6.39 -6.12 12.61
C ASP A 47 7.23 -5.20 13.51
N ASN A 48 8.04 -4.37 12.88
CA ASN A 48 8.86 -3.39 13.60
C ASN A 48 8.93 -2.06 12.82
N GLU A 49 9.28 -1.01 13.53
CA GLU A 49 9.29 0.37 13.05
C GLU A 49 10.24 0.60 11.87
N TYR A 50 11.31 -0.18 11.76
CA TYR A 50 12.33 -0.08 10.70
C TYR A 50 11.93 -0.85 9.43
N SER A 51 10.80 -1.54 9.43
CA SER A 51 10.31 -2.37 8.32
C SER A 51 9.13 -1.73 7.56
N ASN A 52 9.03 -0.40 7.61
CA ASN A 52 7.97 0.37 6.98
C ASN A 52 8.34 0.90 5.58
N GLY A 53 9.01 0.09 4.79
CA GLY A 53 9.18 0.36 3.36
C GLY A 53 7.87 0.23 2.58
N ASN A 54 7.85 0.78 1.37
CA ASN A 54 6.66 0.81 0.51
C ASN A 54 6.36 -0.51 -0.24
N GLY A 55 7.09 -1.60 0.03
CA GLY A 55 7.02 -2.82 -0.77
C GLY A 55 5.65 -3.51 -0.78
N SER A 56 4.84 -3.41 0.28
CA SER A 56 3.44 -3.87 0.23
C SER A 56 2.55 -2.89 -0.52
N LEU A 57 2.76 -1.57 -0.35
CA LEU A 57 1.99 -0.53 -1.02
C LEU A 57 2.09 -0.64 -2.54
N MET A 58 3.30 -0.86 -3.07
CA MET A 58 3.54 -0.98 -4.52
C MET A 58 2.77 -2.12 -5.20
N ARG A 59 2.39 -3.16 -4.47
CA ARG A 59 1.75 -4.37 -5.03
C ARG A 59 0.29 -4.57 -4.64
N ILE A 60 -0.28 -3.69 -3.78
CA ILE A 60 -1.60 -3.93 -3.17
C ILE A 60 -2.78 -3.60 -4.10
N LEU A 61 -2.58 -2.81 -5.15
CA LEU A 61 -3.65 -2.32 -6.01
C LEU A 61 -4.61 -3.41 -6.55
N PRO A 62 -4.18 -4.61 -6.95
CA PRO A 62 -5.11 -5.67 -7.38
C PRO A 62 -6.15 -6.05 -6.34
N ILE A 63 -5.88 -5.82 -5.04
CA ILE A 63 -6.83 -6.07 -3.96
C ILE A 63 -7.99 -5.09 -4.01
N ALA A 64 -7.78 -3.85 -4.46
CA ALA A 64 -8.87 -2.89 -4.66
C ALA A 64 -9.90 -3.41 -5.67
N TYR A 65 -9.43 -3.94 -6.80
CA TYR A 65 -10.31 -4.56 -7.80
C TYR A 65 -11.05 -5.78 -7.23
N TYR A 66 -10.35 -6.65 -6.55
CA TYR A 66 -10.97 -7.82 -5.92
C TYR A 66 -12.10 -7.42 -4.95
N CYS A 67 -11.82 -6.49 -4.05
CA CYS A 67 -12.78 -6.01 -3.06
C CYS A 67 -13.97 -5.30 -3.72
N PHE A 68 -13.72 -4.47 -4.73
CA PHE A 68 -14.74 -3.77 -5.49
C PHE A 68 -15.70 -4.75 -6.19
N TYR A 69 -15.18 -5.71 -6.95
CA TYR A 69 -16.03 -6.68 -7.67
C TYR A 69 -16.74 -7.67 -6.76
N LYS A 70 -16.22 -7.90 -5.56
CA LYS A 70 -16.88 -8.71 -4.51
C LYS A 70 -17.86 -7.90 -3.66
N ASN A 71 -17.91 -6.58 -3.86
CA ASN A 71 -18.75 -5.66 -3.08
C ASN A 71 -18.56 -5.85 -1.57
N LEU A 72 -17.30 -5.86 -1.12
CA LEU A 72 -16.96 -6.12 0.27
C LEU A 72 -17.15 -4.86 1.13
N GLU A 73 -17.50 -5.09 2.40
CA GLU A 73 -17.58 -4.03 3.40
C GLU A 73 -16.20 -3.62 3.92
N ASN A 74 -16.11 -2.43 4.49
CA ASN A 74 -14.83 -1.84 4.94
C ASN A 74 -14.04 -2.75 5.89
N LYS A 75 -14.72 -3.47 6.78
CA LYS A 75 -14.09 -4.41 7.71
C LYS A 75 -13.43 -5.58 6.99
N ASP A 76 -14.10 -6.17 6.01
CA ASP A 76 -13.56 -7.28 5.21
C ASP A 76 -12.40 -6.80 4.33
N ILE A 77 -12.51 -5.57 3.80
CA ILE A 77 -11.43 -4.93 3.03
C ILE A 77 -10.19 -4.78 3.91
N LEU A 78 -10.34 -4.26 5.13
CA LEU A 78 -9.23 -4.11 6.06
C LEU A 78 -8.58 -5.44 6.40
N GLU A 79 -9.38 -6.48 6.68
CA GLU A 79 -8.86 -7.83 6.95
C GLU A 79 -8.03 -8.37 5.78
N ILE A 80 -8.54 -8.27 4.56
CA ILE A 80 -7.84 -8.76 3.37
C ILE A 80 -6.56 -7.97 3.12
N VAL A 81 -6.62 -6.65 3.21
CA VAL A 81 -5.45 -5.75 3.06
C VAL A 81 -4.38 -6.10 4.11
N SER A 82 -4.80 -6.24 5.37
CA SER A 82 -3.91 -6.63 6.46
C SER A 82 -3.21 -7.96 6.17
N ARG A 83 -3.95 -9.00 5.81
CA ARG A 83 -3.39 -10.32 5.48
C ARG A 83 -2.44 -10.28 4.29
N VAL A 84 -2.74 -9.52 3.25
CA VAL A 84 -1.90 -9.44 2.04
C VAL A 84 -0.66 -8.59 2.29
N SER A 85 -0.76 -7.47 2.99
CA SER A 85 0.39 -6.66 3.39
C SER A 85 1.33 -7.47 4.28
N SER A 86 0.78 -8.16 5.28
CA SER A 86 1.52 -8.92 6.30
C SER A 86 2.29 -10.12 5.76
N ILE A 87 2.11 -10.50 4.50
CA ILE A 87 3.00 -11.49 3.85
C ILE A 87 4.45 -11.00 3.91
N THR A 88 4.69 -9.69 3.82
CA THR A 88 6.05 -9.11 3.83
C THR A 88 6.21 -7.91 4.77
N HIS A 89 5.16 -7.13 5.01
CA HIS A 89 5.15 -5.91 5.82
C HIS A 89 3.96 -5.97 6.77
N LYS A 90 4.20 -6.39 8.00
CA LYS A 90 3.13 -6.65 8.98
C LYS A 90 2.88 -5.47 9.92
N HIS A 91 3.79 -4.52 9.99
CA HIS A 91 3.63 -3.36 10.86
C HIS A 91 2.40 -2.53 10.49
N SER A 92 1.64 -2.09 11.50
CA SER A 92 0.38 -1.37 11.35
C SER A 92 0.45 -0.14 10.44
N LEU A 93 1.59 0.55 10.43
CA LEU A 93 1.81 1.69 9.55
C LEU A 93 1.74 1.31 8.05
N GLY A 94 2.40 0.21 7.67
CA GLY A 94 2.34 -0.31 6.30
C GLY A 94 0.94 -0.79 5.91
N ILE A 95 0.24 -1.44 6.85
CA ILE A 95 -1.14 -1.89 6.66
C ILE A 95 -2.08 -0.71 6.46
N LEU A 96 -1.99 0.34 7.29
CA LEU A 96 -2.81 1.53 7.16
C LEU A 96 -2.58 2.24 5.81
N GLY A 97 -1.31 2.39 5.38
CA GLY A 97 -1.02 2.97 4.07
C GLY A 97 -1.65 2.20 2.92
N CYS A 98 -1.57 0.85 2.97
CA CYS A 98 -2.23 -0.02 2.00
C CYS A 98 -3.76 0.12 2.05
N TYR A 99 -4.35 0.23 3.23
CA TYR A 99 -5.80 0.38 3.39
C TYR A 99 -6.29 1.71 2.83
N ILE A 100 -5.63 2.81 3.15
CA ILE A 100 -5.94 4.14 2.57
C ILE A 100 -5.90 4.08 1.05
N TYR A 101 -4.84 3.51 0.48
CA TYR A 101 -4.67 3.40 -0.97
C TYR A 101 -5.73 2.54 -1.63
N VAL A 102 -6.04 1.37 -1.06
CA VAL A 102 -7.08 0.47 -1.56
C VAL A 102 -8.46 1.14 -1.52
N GLN A 103 -8.81 1.81 -0.43
CA GLN A 103 -10.08 2.53 -0.31
C GLN A 103 -10.18 3.68 -1.32
N PHE A 104 -9.10 4.45 -1.50
CA PHE A 104 -9.06 5.49 -2.52
C PHE A 104 -9.30 4.92 -3.93
N ALA A 105 -8.63 3.81 -4.27
CA ALA A 105 -8.81 3.15 -5.55
C ALA A 105 -10.25 2.61 -5.74
N ILE A 106 -10.86 2.04 -4.69
CA ILE A 106 -12.26 1.59 -4.71
C ILE A 106 -13.21 2.75 -5.00
N GLU A 107 -13.01 3.90 -4.38
CA GLU A 107 -13.85 5.08 -4.63
C GLU A 107 -13.73 5.57 -6.10
N LEU A 108 -12.54 5.48 -6.69
CA LEU A 108 -12.35 5.76 -8.11
C LEU A 108 -13.05 4.71 -9.00
N LEU A 109 -12.97 3.42 -8.65
CA LEU A 109 -13.69 2.34 -9.36
C LEU A 109 -15.21 2.50 -9.29
N LYS A 110 -15.74 3.10 -8.22
CA LYS A 110 -17.15 3.51 -8.10
C LYS A 110 -17.51 4.72 -8.99
N GLY A 111 -16.58 5.25 -9.78
CA GLY A 111 -16.79 6.40 -10.64
C GLY A 111 -16.76 7.75 -9.94
N LYS A 112 -16.26 7.83 -8.71
CA LYS A 112 -16.11 9.12 -8.00
C LYS A 112 -15.00 9.95 -8.64
N SER A 113 -15.18 11.27 -8.62
CA SER A 113 -14.10 12.19 -8.97
C SER A 113 -12.91 12.03 -7.98
N ARG A 114 -11.69 12.38 -8.42
CA ARG A 114 -10.49 12.36 -7.57
C ARG A 114 -10.72 13.06 -6.23
N LYS A 115 -11.33 14.26 -6.27
CA LYS A 115 -11.65 15.05 -5.08
C LYS A 115 -12.62 14.32 -4.15
N ASN A 116 -13.70 13.77 -4.70
CA ASN A 116 -14.70 13.05 -3.89
C ASN A 116 -14.12 11.76 -3.30
N ALA A 117 -13.31 11.01 -4.07
CA ALA A 117 -12.62 9.83 -3.57
C ALA A 117 -11.68 10.20 -2.41
N TYR A 118 -10.94 11.29 -2.54
CA TYR A 118 -10.05 11.80 -1.49
C TYR A 118 -10.81 12.22 -0.23
N GLU A 119 -11.91 12.98 -0.37
CA GLU A 119 -12.74 13.36 0.78
C GLU A 119 -13.43 12.15 1.45
N ASN A 120 -13.74 11.11 0.68
CA ASN A 120 -14.37 9.91 1.24
C ASN A 120 -13.39 9.10 2.10
N ILE A 121 -12.13 8.95 1.70
CA ILE A 121 -11.14 8.25 2.54
C ILE A 121 -10.87 8.99 3.86
N LYS A 122 -10.98 10.31 3.90
CA LYS A 122 -10.82 11.11 5.13
C LYS A 122 -11.94 10.87 6.15
N LYS A 123 -13.10 10.37 5.71
CA LYS A 123 -14.28 10.11 6.54
C LYS A 123 -14.40 8.67 7.04
N LEU A 124 -13.48 7.78 6.61
CA LEU A 124 -13.49 6.40 7.06
C LEU A 124 -13.18 6.30 8.55
N ASP A 125 -13.66 5.23 9.14
CA ASP A 125 -13.28 4.86 10.49
C ASP A 125 -11.90 4.20 10.50
N TYR A 126 -11.01 4.72 11.33
CA TYR A 126 -9.64 4.27 11.51
C TYR A 126 -9.37 3.79 12.95
N THR A 127 -10.41 3.53 13.73
CA THR A 127 -10.31 3.12 15.15
C THR A 127 -9.63 1.77 15.38
N ASP A 128 -9.52 0.95 14.34
CA ASP A 128 -8.71 -0.28 14.36
C ASP A 128 -7.19 -0.02 14.47
N PHE A 129 -6.76 1.23 14.30
CA PHE A 129 -5.36 1.67 14.41
C PHE A 129 -5.18 2.61 15.60
N THR A 130 -4.00 2.57 16.22
CA THR A 130 -3.68 3.53 17.28
C THR A 130 -3.62 4.96 16.74
N GLU A 131 -3.91 5.92 17.60
CA GLU A 131 -3.84 7.35 17.23
C GLU A 131 -2.45 7.74 16.73
N GLU A 132 -1.39 7.18 17.29
CA GLU A 132 -0.01 7.40 16.84
C GLU A 132 0.18 7.00 15.38
N ILE A 133 -0.31 5.82 15.00
CA ILE A 133 -0.22 5.31 13.61
C ILE A 133 -1.04 6.19 12.65
N VAL A 134 -2.27 6.55 13.04
CA VAL A 134 -3.13 7.43 12.23
C VAL A 134 -2.49 8.82 12.05
N ASN A 135 -1.85 9.36 13.09
CA ASN A 135 -1.18 10.66 13.03
C ASN A 135 0.03 10.69 12.07
N LYS A 136 0.67 9.55 11.78
CA LYS A 136 1.71 9.50 10.73
C LYS A 136 1.16 9.84 9.33
N TYR A 137 -0.14 9.64 9.12
CA TYR A 137 -0.84 9.99 7.87
C TYR A 137 -1.66 11.30 7.99
N GLU A 138 -1.38 12.16 8.98
CA GLU A 138 -2.19 13.38 9.22
C GLU A 138 -2.26 14.30 8.01
N ARG A 139 -1.22 14.39 7.20
CA ARG A 139 -1.18 15.25 6.00
C ARG A 139 -2.19 14.77 4.94
N ILE A 140 -2.48 13.47 4.91
CA ILE A 140 -3.49 12.87 4.03
C ILE A 140 -4.88 12.94 4.68
N LEU A 141 -4.99 12.48 5.93
CA LEU A 141 -6.30 12.21 6.55
C LEU A 141 -6.91 13.42 7.25
N LYS A 142 -6.08 14.28 7.86
CA LYS A 142 -6.55 15.45 8.64
C LYS A 142 -6.35 16.76 7.88
N LYS A 143 -5.32 16.85 7.04
CA LYS A 143 -5.01 18.02 6.21
C LYS A 143 -5.42 17.75 4.76
N ASP A 144 -4.89 18.51 3.83
CA ASP A 144 -5.13 18.33 2.41
C ASP A 144 -3.78 18.25 1.69
N ILE A 145 -3.36 17.02 1.37
CA ILE A 145 -2.05 16.77 0.76
C ILE A 145 -1.90 17.53 -0.58
N SER A 146 -2.99 17.75 -1.31
CA SER A 146 -2.95 18.43 -2.62
C SER A 146 -2.52 19.90 -2.55
N LYS A 147 -2.57 20.52 -1.36
CA LYS A 147 -2.22 21.92 -1.16
C LYS A 147 -0.77 22.17 -0.77
N TYR A 148 -0.02 21.11 -0.52
CA TYR A 148 1.39 21.24 -0.20
C TYR A 148 2.19 21.59 -1.47
N LYS A 149 3.30 22.31 -1.28
CA LYS A 149 4.23 22.58 -2.38
C LYS A 149 5.08 21.37 -2.69
N LEU A 150 5.60 21.30 -3.91
CA LEU A 150 6.44 20.17 -4.35
C LEU A 150 7.64 19.95 -3.41
N GLU A 151 8.27 21.04 -2.95
CA GLU A 151 9.44 20.99 -2.07
C GLU A 151 9.13 20.40 -0.68
N GLU A 152 7.85 20.32 -0.31
CA GLU A 152 7.38 19.72 0.94
C GLU A 152 7.03 18.23 0.80
N ILE A 153 7.02 17.71 -0.43
CA ILE A 153 6.69 16.32 -0.73
C ILE A 153 7.98 15.50 -0.78
N LYS A 154 8.06 14.51 0.09
CA LYS A 154 9.20 13.59 0.10
C LYS A 154 8.90 12.40 -0.82
N SER A 155 9.90 12.00 -1.62
CA SER A 155 9.85 10.82 -2.48
C SER A 155 10.91 9.81 -2.02
N THR A 156 10.63 9.14 -0.90
CA THR A 156 11.51 8.11 -0.34
C THR A 156 10.86 6.73 -0.40
N GLY A 157 11.61 5.67 -0.07
CA GLY A 157 11.07 4.31 0.08
C GLY A 157 10.21 4.09 1.32
N TYR A 158 10.04 5.10 2.17
CA TYR A 158 9.16 5.03 3.34
C TYR A 158 7.69 5.05 2.91
N VAL A 159 6.87 4.18 3.50
CA VAL A 159 5.49 3.96 3.04
C VAL A 159 4.63 5.22 3.09
N VAL A 160 4.80 6.07 4.11
CA VAL A 160 4.04 7.33 4.26
C VAL A 160 4.45 8.32 3.17
N ASP A 161 5.76 8.55 2.98
CA ASP A 161 6.27 9.46 1.96
C ASP A 161 5.82 9.03 0.56
N THR A 162 5.88 7.72 0.27
CA THR A 162 5.43 7.17 -1.02
C THR A 162 3.94 7.42 -1.26
N LEU A 163 3.08 7.20 -0.23
CA LEU A 163 1.65 7.41 -0.38
C LEU A 163 1.31 8.90 -0.51
N GLU A 164 1.97 9.77 0.28
CA GLU A 164 1.82 11.23 0.16
C GLU A 164 2.19 11.72 -1.24
N ALA A 165 3.35 11.33 -1.75
CA ALA A 165 3.80 11.70 -3.09
C ALA A 165 2.84 11.21 -4.17
N THR A 166 2.37 9.96 -4.05
CA THR A 166 1.41 9.36 -4.99
C THR A 166 0.09 10.13 -5.02
N LEU A 167 -0.49 10.42 -3.87
CA LEU A 167 -1.76 11.15 -3.78
C LEU A 167 -1.57 12.61 -4.21
N TRP A 168 -0.48 13.25 -3.81
CA TRP A 168 -0.18 14.62 -4.21
C TRP A 168 -0.10 14.75 -5.72
N ILE A 169 0.70 13.91 -6.40
CA ILE A 169 0.87 13.98 -7.85
C ILE A 169 -0.44 13.65 -8.58
N PHE A 170 -1.18 12.64 -8.11
CA PHE A 170 -2.46 12.26 -8.69
C PHE A 170 -3.52 13.37 -8.57
N MET A 171 -3.50 14.14 -7.50
CA MET A 171 -4.44 15.25 -7.29
C MET A 171 -4.03 16.51 -8.08
N ASN A 172 -2.75 16.73 -8.34
CA ASN A 172 -2.22 17.96 -8.95
C ASN A 172 -1.96 17.83 -10.46
N THR A 173 -2.05 16.64 -11.06
CA THR A 173 -1.85 16.42 -12.50
C THR A 173 -3.18 16.08 -13.20
N LYS A 174 -3.28 16.33 -14.50
CA LYS A 174 -4.49 16.05 -15.28
C LYS A 174 -4.37 14.77 -16.11
N THR A 175 -3.18 14.46 -16.55
CA THR A 175 -2.91 13.33 -17.44
C THR A 175 -1.88 12.38 -16.83
N TYR A 176 -1.85 11.15 -17.36
CA TYR A 176 -0.85 10.15 -16.98
C TYR A 176 0.58 10.65 -17.28
N ASN A 177 0.78 11.30 -18.43
CA ASN A 177 2.10 11.84 -18.79
C ASN A 177 2.57 12.89 -17.80
N GLU A 178 1.72 13.83 -17.40
CA GLU A 178 2.08 14.81 -16.37
C GLU A 178 2.44 14.13 -15.04
N ALA A 179 1.75 13.06 -14.69
CA ALA A 179 2.01 12.35 -13.43
C ALA A 179 3.33 11.56 -13.41
N ILE A 180 3.86 11.17 -14.56
CA ILE A 180 5.04 10.30 -14.66
C ILE A 180 6.29 11.09 -15.09
N ILE A 181 6.14 12.13 -15.90
CA ILE A 181 7.26 12.86 -16.53
C ILE A 181 7.45 14.25 -15.90
N GLY A 182 6.39 14.87 -15.37
CA GLY A 182 6.43 16.15 -14.70
C GLY A 182 6.89 16.01 -13.28
#